data_b6bc2ec71810c561f8054adf8050f328
#
_entry.id   b6bc2ec71810c561f8054adf8050f328
#
_cell.length_a   1.000
_cell.length_b   1.000
_cell.length_c   1.000
_cell.angle_alpha   90.00
_cell.angle_beta   90.00
_cell.angle_gamma   90.00
#
_symmetry.space_group_name_H-M   'P 1'
#
loop_
_entity.id
_entity.type
_entity.pdbx_description
1 polymer ?
#
loop_
_entity_poly.entity_id
_entity_poly.type
_entity_poly.pdbx_seq_one_letter_code
_entity_poly.pdbx_strand_id
1 'polypeptide(L)'
;MKLLIVDDDPDLCAMLQEHFEEYFDGDVFTATTPGEALRLLEELQPEGMLLDINLRSKLSGFDILARASQISSATKVIMVTGVDDFESVEKAMALGAVDYVTKPFTVDYLEETVDAKIAKYFMLA
;
A
#
# COMPACT_ATOMS: atom_id res chain seq x y z
N MET A 1 7.43 6.66 -11.57
CA MET A 1 6.93 5.61 -10.64
C MET A 1 5.43 5.72 -10.51
N LYS A 2 4.75 4.59 -10.47
CA LYS A 2 3.32 4.54 -10.16
C LYS A 2 3.14 3.90 -8.78
N LEU A 3 2.44 4.61 -7.90
CA LEU A 3 2.14 4.14 -6.55
C LEU A 3 0.63 4.03 -6.38
N LEU A 4 0.16 2.89 -5.91
CA LEU A 4 -1.25 2.68 -5.60
C LEU A 4 -1.45 2.63 -4.09
N ILE A 5 -2.39 3.43 -3.59
CA ILE A 5 -2.76 3.45 -2.17
C ILE A 5 -4.16 2.83 -2.04
N VAL A 6 -4.28 1.81 -1.21
CA VAL A 6 -5.55 1.11 -0.99
C VAL A 6 -5.93 1.22 0.48
N ASP A 7 -6.98 1.97 0.75
CA ASP A 7 -7.51 2.19 2.10
C ASP A 7 -8.98 2.60 1.99
N ASP A 8 -9.84 2.11 2.86
CA ASP A 8 -11.27 2.42 2.81
C ASP A 8 -11.60 3.82 3.31
N ASP A 9 -10.63 4.55 3.84
CA ASP A 9 -10.79 5.95 4.28
C ASP A 9 -10.36 6.90 3.15
N PRO A 10 -11.32 7.56 2.47
CA PRO A 10 -10.97 8.45 1.35
C PRO A 10 -10.18 9.69 1.79
N ASP A 11 -10.37 10.16 3.02
CA ASP A 11 -9.62 11.31 3.53
C ASP A 11 -8.15 10.97 3.74
N LEU A 12 -7.89 9.78 4.27
CA LEU A 12 -6.51 9.30 4.40
C LEU A 12 -5.86 9.10 3.03
N CYS A 13 -6.59 8.51 2.09
CA CYS A 13 -6.10 8.36 0.71
C CYS A 13 -5.73 9.71 0.09
N ALA A 14 -6.58 10.72 0.25
CA ALA A 14 -6.32 12.05 -0.30
C ALA A 14 -5.09 12.70 0.36
N MET A 15 -4.95 12.56 1.66
CA MET A 15 -3.80 13.11 2.39
C MET A 15 -2.49 12.44 1.96
N LEU A 16 -2.49 11.13 1.86
CA LEU A 16 -1.31 10.39 1.43
C LEU A 16 -0.96 10.67 -0.03
N GLN A 17 -1.96 10.78 -0.90
CA GLN A 17 -1.74 11.12 -2.30
C GLN A 17 -1.05 12.47 -2.43
N GLU A 18 -1.55 13.49 -1.75
CA GLU A 18 -0.96 14.81 -1.76
C GLU A 18 0.48 14.79 -1.24
N HIS A 19 0.70 14.10 -0.12
CA HIS A 19 2.03 13.98 0.47
C HIS A 19 3.02 13.32 -0.49
N PHE A 20 2.68 12.17 -1.07
CA PHE A 20 3.60 11.44 -1.92
C PHE A 20 3.82 12.10 -3.27
N GLU A 21 2.82 12.79 -3.81
CA GLU A 21 2.99 13.56 -5.05
C GLU A 21 3.95 14.72 -4.85
N GLU A 22 4.02 15.29 -3.64
CA GLU A 22 4.96 16.34 -3.31
C GLU A 22 6.39 15.83 -3.16
N TYR A 23 6.57 14.65 -2.57
CA TYR A 23 7.89 14.13 -2.23
C TYR A 23 8.51 13.23 -3.29
N PHE A 24 7.70 12.61 -4.13
CA PHE A 24 8.19 11.62 -5.09
C PHE A 24 7.80 11.99 -6.51
N ASP A 25 8.69 11.71 -7.45
CA ASP A 25 8.44 11.89 -8.87
C ASP A 25 7.65 10.69 -9.40
N GLY A 26 6.46 10.95 -9.89
CA GLY A 26 5.59 9.89 -10.40
C GLY A 26 4.12 10.14 -10.13
N ASP A 27 3.29 9.16 -10.44
CA ASP A 27 1.85 9.24 -10.32
C ASP A 27 1.37 8.43 -9.12
N VAL A 28 0.47 9.00 -8.32
CA VAL A 28 -0.13 8.35 -7.16
C VAL A 28 -1.62 8.16 -7.42
N PHE A 29 -2.06 6.92 -7.29
CA PHE A 29 -3.44 6.51 -7.48
C PHE A 29 -4.01 5.99 -6.18
N THR A 30 -5.31 6.12 -6.00
CA THR A 30 -5.98 5.66 -4.78
C THR A 30 -7.15 4.75 -5.10
N ALA A 31 -7.41 3.79 -4.23
CA ALA A 31 -8.58 2.94 -4.29
C ALA A 31 -9.15 2.79 -2.89
N THR A 32 -10.47 2.88 -2.76
CA THR A 32 -11.16 2.76 -1.47
C THR A 32 -11.93 1.45 -1.33
N THR A 33 -11.97 0.64 -2.38
CA THR A 33 -12.63 -0.67 -2.37
C THR A 33 -11.70 -1.74 -2.96
N PRO A 34 -11.88 -3.00 -2.57
CA PRO A 34 -11.10 -4.09 -3.15
C PRO A 34 -11.26 -4.22 -4.67
N GLY A 35 -12.48 -4.05 -5.18
CA GLY A 35 -12.73 -4.14 -6.63
C GLY A 35 -11.96 -3.10 -7.41
N GLU A 36 -11.96 -1.85 -6.93
CA GLU A 36 -11.20 -0.77 -7.55
C GLU A 36 -9.70 -1.04 -7.49
N ALA A 37 -9.22 -1.54 -6.34
CA ALA A 37 -7.80 -1.88 -6.17
C ALA A 37 -7.35 -2.94 -7.18
N LEU A 38 -8.14 -4.01 -7.33
CA LEU A 38 -7.80 -5.08 -8.27
C LEU A 38 -7.82 -4.59 -9.73
N ARG A 39 -8.79 -3.75 -10.07
CA ARG A 39 -8.87 -3.15 -11.40
C ARG A 39 -7.64 -2.29 -11.70
N LEU A 40 -7.25 -1.44 -10.75
CA LEU A 40 -6.10 -0.56 -10.92
C LEU A 40 -4.78 -1.34 -10.95
N LEU A 41 -4.67 -2.41 -10.17
CA LEU A 41 -3.50 -3.29 -10.25
C LEU A 41 -3.32 -3.85 -11.65
N GLU A 42 -4.40 -4.33 -12.26
CA GLU A 42 -4.34 -4.89 -13.59
C GLU A 42 -4.02 -3.83 -14.66
N GLU A 43 -4.69 -2.68 -14.58
CA GLU A 43 -4.51 -1.61 -15.56
C GLU A 43 -3.16 -0.91 -15.46
N LEU A 44 -2.70 -0.64 -14.25
CA LEU A 44 -1.53 0.22 -14.02
C LEU A 44 -0.24 -0.55 -13.88
N GLN A 45 -0.29 -1.77 -13.36
CA GLN A 45 0.91 -2.53 -13.01
C GLN A 45 1.89 -1.66 -12.21
N PRO A 46 1.48 -1.10 -11.05
CA PRO A 46 2.28 -0.11 -10.33
C PRO A 46 3.56 -0.72 -9.78
N GLU A 47 4.59 0.10 -9.62
CA GLU A 47 5.83 -0.32 -8.96
C GLU A 47 5.60 -0.66 -7.50
N GLY A 48 4.71 0.08 -6.83
CA GLY A 48 4.43 -0.14 -5.42
C GLY A 48 2.97 0.04 -5.06
N MET A 49 2.57 -0.64 -3.98
CA MET A 49 1.24 -0.51 -3.40
C MET A 49 1.35 -0.42 -1.89
N LEU A 50 0.67 0.59 -1.31
CA LEU A 50 0.40 0.68 0.12
C LEU A 50 -1.00 0.10 0.33
N LEU A 51 -1.09 -0.98 1.09
CA LEU A 51 -2.32 -1.76 1.17
C LEU A 51 -2.75 -1.96 2.62
N ASP A 52 -3.90 -1.38 2.99
CA ASP A 52 -4.48 -1.59 4.31
C ASP A 52 -4.99 -3.02 4.45
N ILE A 53 -4.73 -3.62 5.59
CA ILE A 53 -5.21 -4.97 5.91
C ILE A 53 -6.73 -4.98 6.06
N ASN A 54 -7.28 -3.98 6.74
CA ASN A 54 -8.71 -3.94 7.06
C ASN A 54 -9.45 -2.96 6.15
N LEU A 55 -10.11 -3.49 5.13
CA LEU A 55 -10.84 -2.69 4.14
C LEU A 55 -12.35 -2.65 4.40
N ARG A 56 -12.81 -3.21 5.52
CA ARG A 56 -14.24 -3.25 5.88
C ARG A 56 -15.11 -3.77 4.74
N SER A 57 -14.66 -4.85 4.11
CA SER A 57 -15.31 -5.47 2.96
C SER A 57 -15.17 -6.97 3.06
N LYS A 58 -15.82 -7.71 2.16
CA LYS A 58 -15.68 -9.16 2.09
C LYS A 58 -14.24 -9.58 1.79
N LEU A 59 -13.54 -8.80 0.99
CA LEU A 59 -12.13 -9.02 0.71
C LEU A 59 -11.30 -8.15 1.63
N SER A 60 -10.33 -8.75 2.29
CA SER A 60 -9.35 -8.05 3.13
C SER A 60 -8.12 -7.65 2.30
N GLY A 61 -7.23 -6.89 2.92
CA GLY A 61 -5.93 -6.60 2.32
C GLY A 61 -5.13 -7.87 2.03
N PHE A 62 -5.26 -8.92 2.83
CA PHE A 62 -4.60 -10.19 2.58
C PHE A 62 -5.09 -10.84 1.27
N ASP A 63 -6.38 -10.75 0.99
CA ASP A 63 -6.95 -11.28 -0.24
C ASP A 63 -6.41 -10.54 -1.46
N ILE A 64 -6.30 -9.21 -1.37
CA ILE A 64 -5.73 -8.39 -2.44
C ILE A 64 -4.25 -8.71 -2.62
N LEU A 65 -3.51 -8.85 -1.54
CA LEU A 65 -2.08 -9.20 -1.59
C LEU A 65 -1.87 -10.52 -2.32
N ALA A 66 -2.66 -11.54 -1.99
CA ALA A 66 -2.57 -12.84 -2.64
C ALA A 66 -2.85 -12.76 -4.14
N ARG A 67 -3.83 -11.95 -4.54
CA ARG A 67 -4.18 -11.76 -5.95
C ARG A 67 -3.17 -10.89 -6.69
N ALA A 68 -2.56 -9.92 -6.00
CA ALA A 68 -1.58 -9.03 -6.60
C ALA A 68 -0.39 -9.79 -7.19
N SER A 69 0.05 -10.85 -6.53
CA SER A 69 1.15 -11.67 -7.02
C SER A 69 0.84 -12.34 -8.37
N GLN A 70 -0.44 -12.52 -8.68
CA GLN A 70 -0.89 -13.13 -9.95
C GLN A 70 -1.20 -12.07 -11.01
N ILE A 71 -1.78 -10.94 -10.59
CA ILE A 71 -2.25 -9.88 -11.49
C ILE A 71 -1.11 -8.95 -11.89
N SER A 72 -0.25 -8.61 -10.93
CA SER A 72 0.81 -7.63 -11.10
C SER A 72 2.04 -8.09 -10.32
N SER A 73 2.72 -9.10 -10.84
CA SER A 73 3.79 -9.80 -10.13
C SER A 73 4.99 -8.92 -9.80
N ALA A 74 5.20 -7.82 -10.54
CA ALA A 74 6.29 -6.89 -10.28
C ALA A 74 5.96 -5.83 -9.22
N THR A 75 4.69 -5.71 -8.82
CA THR A 75 4.28 -4.75 -7.79
C THR A 75 4.78 -5.19 -6.43
N LYS A 76 5.54 -4.33 -5.76
CA LYS A 76 5.96 -4.55 -4.38
C LYS A 76 4.91 -3.97 -3.45
N VAL A 77 4.58 -4.69 -2.39
CA VAL A 77 3.49 -4.31 -1.50
C VAL A 77 4.03 -4.07 -0.09
N ILE A 78 3.71 -2.88 0.44
CA ILE A 78 3.89 -2.56 1.86
C ILE A 78 2.51 -2.60 2.50
N MET A 79 2.35 -3.44 3.51
CA MET A 79 1.08 -3.55 4.23
C MET A 79 0.94 -2.41 5.23
N VAL A 80 -0.30 -1.97 5.43
CA VAL A 80 -0.63 -0.98 6.45
C VAL A 80 -1.50 -1.67 7.50
N THR A 81 -1.09 -1.60 8.76
CA THR A 81 -1.82 -2.20 9.87
C THR A 81 -2.16 -1.14 10.91
N GLY A 82 -3.33 -1.27 11.54
CA GLY A 82 -3.74 -0.34 12.60
C GLY A 82 -3.21 -0.72 13.98
N VAL A 83 -2.66 -1.92 14.11
CA VAL A 83 -2.16 -2.45 15.38
C VAL A 83 -0.85 -3.16 15.10
N ASP A 84 0.06 -3.11 16.06
CA ASP A 84 1.29 -3.89 16.01
C ASP A 84 0.95 -5.37 16.26
N ASP A 85 0.30 -5.97 15.31
CA ASP A 85 -0.18 -7.35 15.34
C ASP A 85 0.82 -8.24 14.63
N PHE A 86 1.61 -8.95 15.41
CA PHE A 86 2.69 -9.77 14.91
C PHE A 86 2.20 -10.88 13.97
N GLU A 87 1.03 -11.47 14.26
CA GLU A 87 0.46 -12.53 13.41
C GLU A 87 0.08 -11.99 12.02
N SER A 88 -0.51 -10.80 11.98
CA SER A 88 -0.87 -10.15 10.71
C SER A 88 0.36 -9.81 9.89
N VAL A 89 1.43 -9.32 10.54
CA VAL A 89 2.69 -9.02 9.87
C VAL A 89 3.31 -10.29 9.29
N GLU A 90 3.37 -11.37 10.08
CA GLU A 90 3.90 -12.64 9.60
C GLU A 90 3.12 -13.18 8.41
N LYS A 91 1.80 -13.11 8.47
CA LYS A 91 0.93 -13.53 7.38
C LYS A 91 1.18 -12.72 6.11
N ALA A 92 1.29 -11.40 6.24
CA ALA A 92 1.56 -10.53 5.11
C ALA A 92 2.91 -10.85 4.46
N MET A 93 3.95 -11.03 5.26
CA MET A 93 5.27 -11.36 4.73
C MET A 93 5.28 -12.73 4.06
N ALA A 94 4.57 -13.71 4.62
CA ALA A 94 4.43 -15.03 4.01
C ALA A 94 3.68 -14.97 2.67
N LEU A 95 2.78 -14.01 2.49
CA LEU A 95 2.04 -13.81 1.24
C LEU A 95 2.79 -12.94 0.23
N GLY A 96 3.99 -12.46 0.58
CA GLY A 96 4.85 -11.76 -0.37
C GLY A 96 4.97 -10.25 -0.17
N ALA A 97 4.42 -9.68 0.90
CA ALA A 97 4.67 -8.26 1.20
C ALA A 97 6.15 -8.03 1.48
N VAL A 98 6.67 -6.87 1.08
CA VAL A 98 8.08 -6.57 1.30
C VAL A 98 8.33 -5.93 2.66
N ASP A 99 7.32 -5.27 3.23
CA ASP A 99 7.43 -4.62 4.54
C ASP A 99 6.03 -4.25 5.03
N TYR A 100 5.98 -3.57 6.18
CA TYR A 100 4.73 -3.05 6.74
C TYR A 100 4.98 -1.69 7.39
N VAL A 101 3.90 -0.92 7.56
CA VAL A 101 3.88 0.33 8.32
C VAL A 101 2.63 0.33 9.19
N THR A 102 2.62 1.13 10.24
CA THR A 102 1.54 1.11 11.22
C THR A 102 0.81 2.46 11.28
N LYS A 103 -0.51 2.41 11.44
CA LYS A 103 -1.31 3.60 11.74
C LYS A 103 -1.20 3.93 13.23
N PRO A 104 -1.38 5.17 13.63
CA PRO A 104 -1.67 6.35 12.82
C PRO A 104 -0.42 6.90 12.12
N PHE A 105 -0.63 7.56 10.98
CA PHE A 105 0.46 8.23 10.28
C PHE A 105 0.63 9.65 10.82
N THR A 106 1.46 9.80 11.84
CA THR A 106 1.90 11.13 12.27
C THR A 106 2.83 11.71 11.20
N VAL A 107 2.99 13.03 11.20
CA VAL A 107 3.90 13.69 10.25
C VAL A 107 5.32 13.12 10.40
N ASP A 108 5.79 12.99 11.64
CA ASP A 108 7.13 12.47 11.90
C ASP A 108 7.29 11.03 11.40
N TYR A 109 6.32 10.16 11.69
CA TYR A 109 6.36 8.77 11.25
C TYR A 109 6.33 8.67 9.72
N LEU A 110 5.48 9.48 9.07
CA LEU A 110 5.36 9.51 7.63
C LEU A 110 6.69 9.93 6.99
N GLU A 111 7.27 11.04 7.45
CA GLU A 111 8.51 11.57 6.87
C GLU A 111 9.74 10.73 7.21
N GLU A 112 9.84 10.20 8.42
CA GLU A 112 11.02 9.47 8.85
C GLU A 112 10.99 7.99 8.47
N THR A 113 9.81 7.36 8.47
CA THR A 113 9.70 5.91 8.29
C THR A 113 9.03 5.54 6.99
N VAL A 114 7.83 6.05 6.73
CA VAL A 114 7.06 5.63 5.55
C VAL A 114 7.74 6.07 4.26
N ASP A 115 8.16 7.31 4.18
CA ASP A 115 8.86 7.83 3.00
C ASP A 115 10.15 7.06 2.72
N ALA A 116 10.89 6.72 3.77
CA ALA A 116 12.12 5.94 3.62
C ALA A 116 11.85 4.54 3.05
N LYS A 117 10.77 3.90 3.50
CA LYS A 117 10.40 2.57 2.99
C LYS A 117 9.91 2.63 1.54
N ILE A 118 9.15 3.64 1.19
CA ILE A 118 8.72 3.84 -0.20
C ILE A 118 9.92 4.05 -1.11
N ALA A 119 10.86 4.89 -0.71
CA ALA A 119 12.07 5.10 -1.48
C ALA A 119 12.88 3.82 -1.62
N LYS A 120 13.03 3.07 -0.54
CA LYS A 120 13.81 1.83 -0.52
C LYS A 120 13.21 0.75 -1.42
N TYR A 121 11.91 0.52 -1.35
CA TYR A 121 11.30 -0.64 -2.00
C TYR A 121 10.71 -0.33 -3.37
N PHE A 122 10.21 0.89 -3.60
CA PHE A 122 9.48 1.21 -4.82
C PHE A 122 10.28 2.01 -5.83
N MET A 123 11.26 2.78 -5.38
CA MET A 123 11.99 3.71 -6.23
C MET A 123 13.36 3.21 -6.67
N LEU A 124 13.84 2.13 -6.11
CA LEU A 124 15.12 1.56 -6.52
C LEU A 124 14.94 0.82 -7.84
N ALA A 125 15.71 1.26 -8.79
CA ALA A 125 15.80 0.58 -10.08
C ALA A 125 16.51 -0.76 -9.94
#